data_1e19f7eaf7a5e21ee110ff75cf199705
#
_entry.id   1e19f7eaf7a5e21ee110ff75cf199705
#
_cell.length_a   1.000
_cell.length_b   1.000
_cell.length_c   1.000
_cell.angle_alpha   90.00
_cell.angle_beta   90.00
_cell.angle_gamma   90.00
#
_symmetry.space_group_name_H-M   'P 1'
#
loop_
_entity.id
_entity.type
_entity.pdbx_description
1 polymer ?
#
loop_
_entity_poly.entity_id
_entity_poly.type
_entity_poly.pdbx_seq_one_letter_code
_entity_poly.pdbx_strand_id
1 'polypeptide(L)'
;MKLSPNVTSIAEMAKAVEAGGADAVSLINTITGMKIDINRKSFVLANKTGGVSGPAIHPIAVRMVYEAANAVNVPVIGMGGIAKAEDAIEMILAGASAVSVGTANFHDPGVTMKIVDGIEEYMKRQGFETVAEMVGIVR
;
A
#
# COMPACT_ATOMS: atom_id res chain seq x y z
N MET A 1 6.30 -8.37 8.89
CA MET A 1 7.34 -7.30 8.78
C MET A 1 6.87 -6.21 7.83
N LYS A 2 7.11 -4.90 8.16
CA LYS A 2 6.72 -3.77 7.29
C LYS A 2 7.93 -3.22 6.54
N LEU A 3 7.82 -3.14 5.20
CA LEU A 3 8.90 -2.72 4.32
C LEU A 3 8.84 -1.21 4.00
N SER A 4 10.02 -0.61 3.88
CA SER A 4 10.19 0.76 3.39
C SER A 4 10.22 0.77 1.86
N PRO A 5 9.60 1.77 1.21
CA PRO A 5 9.71 1.95 -0.24
C PRO A 5 11.04 2.59 -0.67
N ASN A 6 11.81 3.10 0.30
CA ASN A 6 13.06 3.83 0.03
C ASN A 6 14.23 2.87 -0.15
N VAL A 7 14.08 1.94 -1.09
CA VAL A 7 15.04 0.87 -1.43
C VAL A 7 15.16 0.71 -2.93
N THR A 8 16.25 0.13 -3.39
CA THR A 8 16.47 -0.11 -4.81
C THR A 8 15.57 -1.24 -5.35
N SER A 9 15.38 -2.31 -4.58
CA SER A 9 14.55 -3.46 -4.95
C SER A 9 13.68 -3.89 -3.78
N ILE A 10 12.39 -3.72 -3.91
CA ILE A 10 11.43 -4.16 -2.89
C ILE A 10 11.31 -5.69 -2.87
N ALA A 11 11.46 -6.33 -4.02
CA ALA A 11 11.41 -7.78 -4.15
C ALA A 11 12.55 -8.46 -3.35
N GLU A 12 13.77 -7.93 -3.42
CA GLU A 12 14.89 -8.46 -2.64
C GLU A 12 14.68 -8.29 -1.14
N MET A 13 14.11 -7.15 -0.72
CA MET A 13 13.77 -6.93 0.68
C MET A 13 12.69 -7.89 1.16
N ALA A 14 11.67 -8.15 0.34
CA ALA A 14 10.60 -9.09 0.65
C ALA A 14 11.13 -10.52 0.82
N LYS A 15 11.98 -10.99 -0.11
CA LYS A 15 12.65 -12.31 -0.01
C LYS A 15 13.51 -12.44 1.25
N ALA A 16 14.29 -11.40 1.57
CA ALA A 16 15.15 -11.43 2.76
C ALA A 16 14.32 -11.54 4.06
N VAL A 17 13.19 -10.85 4.12
CA VAL A 17 12.28 -10.88 5.26
C VAL A 17 11.56 -12.23 5.38
N GLU A 18 11.10 -12.82 4.28
CA GLU A 18 10.54 -14.18 4.24
C GLU A 18 11.59 -15.21 4.70
N ALA A 19 12.81 -15.15 4.17
CA ALA A 19 13.92 -16.02 4.59
C ALA A 19 14.27 -15.85 6.07
N GLY A 20 14.04 -14.68 6.65
CA GLY A 20 14.17 -14.39 8.08
C GLY A 20 13.02 -14.93 8.94
N GLY A 21 12.02 -15.60 8.36
CA GLY A 21 10.92 -16.26 9.07
C GLY A 21 9.71 -15.36 9.33
N ALA A 22 9.48 -14.33 8.51
CA ALA A 22 8.27 -13.53 8.61
C ALA A 22 7.03 -14.30 8.14
N ASP A 23 5.94 -14.26 8.90
CA ASP A 23 4.65 -14.89 8.56
C ASP A 23 3.86 -14.08 7.51
N ALA A 24 4.16 -12.80 7.36
CA ALA A 24 3.57 -11.91 6.37
C ALA A 24 4.46 -10.69 6.13
N VAL A 25 4.34 -10.09 4.97
CA VAL A 25 5.02 -8.85 4.58
C VAL A 25 3.99 -7.75 4.37
N SER A 26 4.19 -6.58 4.98
CA SER A 26 3.37 -5.40 4.71
C SER A 26 4.19 -4.30 4.04
N LEU A 27 3.62 -3.62 3.07
CA LEU A 27 4.26 -2.52 2.35
C LEU A 27 3.19 -1.58 1.73
N ILE A 28 3.46 -0.31 1.62
CA ILE A 28 4.72 0.38 1.83
C ILE A 28 4.64 1.33 3.02
N ASN A 29 5.77 1.67 3.64
CA ASN A 29 5.87 2.85 4.47
C ASN A 29 5.87 4.11 3.59
N THR A 30 5.98 5.29 4.18
CA THR A 30 6.02 6.57 3.45
C THR A 30 7.27 6.71 2.58
N ILE A 31 7.13 7.43 1.47
CA ILE A 31 8.25 7.82 0.62
C ILE A 31 8.94 9.03 1.24
N THR A 32 10.26 9.04 1.28
CA THR A 32 11.02 10.17 1.83
C THR A 32 10.90 11.39 0.93
N GLY A 33 10.47 12.50 1.50
CA GLY A 33 10.33 13.79 0.83
C GLY A 33 10.87 14.94 1.67
N MET A 34 10.83 16.15 1.12
CA MET A 34 11.27 17.37 1.77
C MET A 34 10.35 18.54 1.39
N LYS A 35 10.16 19.48 2.33
CA LYS A 35 9.47 20.75 2.09
C LYS A 35 10.33 21.90 2.56
N ILE A 36 10.51 22.91 1.68
CA ILE A 36 11.24 24.15 1.97
C ILE A 36 10.24 25.29 2.06
N ASP A 37 10.37 26.12 3.09
CA ASP A 37 9.72 27.43 3.19
C ASP A 37 10.56 28.44 2.41
N ILE A 38 10.04 28.87 1.27
CA ILE A 38 10.75 29.78 0.36
C ILE A 38 10.90 31.19 0.93
N ASN A 39 10.00 31.60 1.83
CA ASN A 39 10.05 32.93 2.45
C ASN A 39 11.07 32.96 3.60
N ARG A 40 11.06 31.94 4.43
CA ARG A 40 12.00 31.79 5.55
C ARG A 40 13.36 31.25 5.11
N LYS A 41 13.47 30.70 3.89
CA LYS A 41 14.66 30.04 3.34
C LYS A 41 15.19 28.95 4.29
N SER A 42 14.25 28.15 4.83
CA SER A 42 14.53 27.12 5.83
C SER A 42 13.70 25.85 5.57
N PHE A 43 14.05 24.77 6.23
CA PHE A 43 13.24 23.56 6.19
C PHE A 43 11.93 23.76 6.96
N VAL A 44 10.81 23.23 6.42
CA VAL A 44 9.52 23.22 7.13
C VAL A 44 9.53 22.22 8.28
N LEU A 45 10.17 21.07 8.06
CA LEU A 45 10.30 20.03 9.06
C LEU A 45 11.63 20.14 9.80
N ALA A 46 11.62 20.01 11.12
CA ALA A 46 12.83 20.06 11.95
C ALA A 46 13.87 19.00 11.53
N ASN A 47 13.42 17.82 11.14
CA ASN A 47 14.27 16.73 10.66
C ASN A 47 14.68 16.87 9.17
N LYS A 48 14.41 18.01 8.54
CA LYS A 48 14.67 18.32 7.12
C LYS A 48 13.83 17.50 6.14
N THR A 49 13.73 16.20 6.35
CA THR A 49 12.94 15.25 5.55
C THR A 49 11.76 14.70 6.33
N GLY A 50 10.75 14.19 5.62
CA GLY A 50 9.58 13.55 6.20
C GLY A 50 8.94 12.58 5.22
N GLY A 51 7.93 11.87 5.70
CA GLY A 51 7.20 10.89 4.89
C GLY A 51 6.13 11.55 4.01
N VAL A 52 6.14 11.22 2.73
CA VAL A 52 5.05 11.53 1.80
C VAL A 52 4.06 10.38 1.81
N SER A 53 2.77 10.69 2.03
CA SER A 53 1.66 9.75 1.98
C SER A 53 0.48 10.35 1.20
N GLY A 54 -0.61 9.61 1.07
CA GLY A 54 -1.80 10.05 0.35
C GLY A 54 -1.88 9.53 -1.09
N PRO A 55 -2.92 9.88 -1.86
CA PRO A 55 -3.21 9.29 -3.17
C PRO A 55 -2.06 9.38 -4.18
N ALA A 56 -1.21 10.40 -4.09
CA ALA A 56 -0.08 10.57 -5.00
C ALA A 56 0.95 9.43 -4.98
N ILE A 57 1.06 8.69 -3.86
CA ILE A 57 1.97 7.55 -3.78
C ILE A 57 1.33 6.22 -4.19
N HIS A 58 0.02 6.20 -4.45
CA HIS A 58 -0.72 4.97 -4.72
C HIS A 58 -0.15 4.15 -5.88
N PRO A 59 0.13 4.70 -7.07
CA PRO A 59 0.70 3.93 -8.19
C PRO A 59 2.06 3.31 -7.87
N ILE A 60 2.86 3.97 -7.02
CA ILE A 60 4.15 3.46 -6.58
C ILE A 60 3.93 2.27 -5.64
N ALA A 61 2.98 2.40 -4.71
CA ALA A 61 2.64 1.34 -3.78
C ALA A 61 2.08 0.10 -4.48
N VAL A 62 1.18 0.26 -5.46
CA VAL A 62 0.63 -0.83 -6.28
C VAL A 62 1.76 -1.61 -6.99
N ARG A 63 2.67 -0.90 -7.66
CA ARG A 63 3.83 -1.53 -8.30
C ARG A 63 4.66 -2.34 -7.30
N MET A 64 4.96 -1.77 -6.14
CA MET A 64 5.77 -2.46 -5.12
C MET A 64 5.05 -3.67 -4.52
N VAL A 65 3.73 -3.59 -4.32
CA VAL A 65 2.91 -4.74 -3.90
C VAL A 65 2.98 -5.85 -4.94
N TYR A 66 2.82 -5.53 -6.22
CA TYR A 66 2.95 -6.49 -7.33
C TYR A 66 4.33 -7.17 -7.33
N GLU A 67 5.41 -6.40 -7.24
CA GLU A 67 6.78 -6.92 -7.21
C GLU A 67 7.03 -7.83 -5.99
N ALA A 68 6.58 -7.43 -4.80
CA ALA A 68 6.73 -8.21 -3.59
C ALA A 68 5.89 -9.50 -3.64
N ALA A 69 4.63 -9.42 -4.05
CA ALA A 69 3.73 -10.56 -4.13
C ALA A 69 4.17 -11.62 -5.16
N ASN A 70 4.91 -11.21 -6.21
CA ASN A 70 5.55 -12.14 -7.14
C ASN A 70 6.87 -12.74 -6.62
N ALA A 71 7.43 -12.17 -5.56
CA ALA A 71 8.75 -12.54 -5.06
C ALA A 71 8.70 -13.47 -3.84
N VAL A 72 7.58 -13.52 -3.10
CA VAL A 72 7.42 -14.29 -1.85
C VAL A 72 6.17 -15.17 -1.89
N ASN A 73 6.14 -16.17 -0.99
CA ASN A 73 4.99 -17.06 -0.80
C ASN A 73 4.12 -16.67 0.41
N VAL A 74 4.67 -15.88 1.34
CA VAL A 74 3.92 -15.39 2.50
C VAL A 74 2.91 -14.30 2.09
N PRO A 75 1.80 -14.15 2.83
CA PRO A 75 0.79 -13.13 2.53
C PRO A 75 1.37 -11.71 2.49
N VAL A 76 0.90 -10.92 1.52
CA VAL A 76 1.28 -9.51 1.35
C VAL A 76 0.12 -8.61 1.78
N ILE A 77 0.41 -7.63 2.64
CA ILE A 77 -0.56 -6.61 3.07
C ILE A 77 -0.20 -5.30 2.38
N GLY A 78 -1.06 -4.87 1.44
CA GLY A 78 -0.86 -3.64 0.67
C GLY A 78 -1.30 -2.39 1.42
N MET A 79 -0.48 -1.34 1.39
CA MET A 79 -0.83 -0.03 1.92
C MET A 79 -0.10 1.09 1.16
N GLY A 80 -0.74 2.24 1.07
CA GLY A 80 -0.19 3.44 0.44
C GLY A 80 -1.18 4.10 -0.51
N GLY A 81 -1.65 5.27 -0.12
CA GLY A 81 -2.54 6.10 -0.92
C GLY A 81 -3.97 5.61 -1.12
N ILE A 82 -4.39 4.56 -0.42
CA ILE A 82 -5.76 4.04 -0.49
C ILE A 82 -6.72 5.07 0.12
N ALA A 83 -7.66 5.57 -0.67
CA ALA A 83 -8.66 6.56 -0.28
C ALA A 83 -10.09 6.18 -0.67
N LYS A 84 -10.26 5.18 -1.53
CA LYS A 84 -11.55 4.67 -2.02
C LYS A 84 -11.45 3.18 -2.34
N ALA A 85 -12.59 2.55 -2.62
CA ALA A 85 -12.66 1.10 -2.87
C ALA A 85 -11.82 0.66 -4.07
N GLU A 86 -11.81 1.44 -5.16
CA GLU A 86 -11.03 1.12 -6.36
C GLU A 86 -9.54 1.00 -6.05
N ASP A 87 -9.00 1.86 -5.17
CA ASP A 87 -7.59 1.81 -4.78
C ASP A 87 -7.29 0.50 -4.02
N ALA A 88 -8.19 0.08 -3.13
CA ALA A 88 -8.05 -1.18 -2.40
C ALA A 88 -8.13 -2.40 -3.32
N ILE A 89 -9.07 -2.37 -4.26
CA ILE A 89 -9.25 -3.41 -5.27
C ILE A 89 -8.00 -3.53 -6.14
N GLU A 90 -7.42 -2.41 -6.58
CA GLU A 90 -6.18 -2.39 -7.36
C GLU A 90 -5.03 -3.08 -6.64
N MET A 91 -4.86 -2.82 -5.33
CA MET A 91 -3.87 -3.52 -4.49
C MET A 91 -4.12 -5.04 -4.43
N ILE A 92 -5.39 -5.45 -4.26
CA ILE A 92 -5.75 -6.88 -4.18
C ILE A 92 -5.46 -7.56 -5.53
N LEU A 93 -5.89 -6.97 -6.63
CA LEU A 93 -5.62 -7.50 -7.97
C LEU A 93 -4.12 -7.60 -8.27
N ALA A 94 -3.31 -6.69 -7.72
CA ALA A 94 -1.86 -6.71 -7.82
C ALA A 94 -1.20 -7.80 -6.95
N GLY A 95 -1.91 -8.40 -6.00
CA GLY A 95 -1.43 -9.52 -5.19
C GLY A 95 -1.45 -9.31 -3.68
N ALA A 96 -2.05 -8.22 -3.19
CA ALA A 96 -2.25 -8.06 -1.76
C ALA A 96 -3.35 -8.99 -1.26
N SER A 97 -3.05 -9.78 -0.24
CA SER A 97 -4.03 -10.64 0.46
C SER A 97 -4.94 -9.83 1.41
N ALA A 98 -4.47 -8.66 1.82
CA ALA A 98 -5.21 -7.69 2.63
C ALA A 98 -4.70 -6.28 2.34
N VAL A 99 -5.49 -5.27 2.71
CA VAL A 99 -5.13 -3.86 2.55
C VAL A 99 -5.19 -3.12 3.90
N SER A 100 -4.40 -2.05 4.02
CA SER A 100 -4.40 -1.19 5.20
C SER A 100 -4.59 0.27 4.78
N VAL A 101 -5.62 0.92 5.34
CA VAL A 101 -5.96 2.31 5.08
C VAL A 101 -5.35 3.19 6.17
N GLY A 102 -4.52 4.14 5.78
CA GLY A 102 -3.81 5.04 6.69
C GLY A 102 -4.38 6.46 6.68
N THR A 103 -3.71 7.36 6.00
CA THR A 103 -3.95 8.82 6.00
C THR A 103 -5.39 9.21 5.69
N ALA A 104 -6.11 8.46 4.86
CA ALA A 104 -7.49 8.75 4.48
C ALA A 104 -8.44 8.79 5.71
N ASN A 105 -8.16 8.03 6.76
CA ASN A 105 -8.95 8.04 8.00
C ASN A 105 -8.94 9.39 8.73
N PHE A 106 -7.92 10.23 8.51
CA PHE A 106 -7.85 11.57 9.10
C PHE A 106 -8.80 12.55 8.43
N HIS A 107 -9.14 12.31 7.15
CA HIS A 107 -10.09 13.12 6.39
C HIS A 107 -11.52 12.59 6.49
N ASP A 108 -11.67 11.29 6.48
CA ASP A 108 -12.95 10.59 6.57
C ASP A 108 -12.82 9.37 7.49
N PRO A 109 -13.24 9.48 8.77
CA PRO A 109 -13.19 8.35 9.71
C PRO A 109 -14.03 7.14 9.29
N GLY A 110 -15.01 7.33 8.40
CA GLY A 110 -15.87 6.28 7.85
C GLY A 110 -15.30 5.62 6.58
N VAL A 111 -14.16 6.07 6.07
CA VAL A 111 -13.63 5.64 4.77
C VAL A 111 -13.40 4.13 4.69
N THR A 112 -12.97 3.51 5.78
CA THR A 112 -12.71 2.06 5.81
C THR A 112 -13.98 1.24 5.54
N MET A 113 -15.10 1.64 6.12
CA MET A 113 -16.39 0.97 5.85
C MET A 113 -16.85 1.17 4.41
N LYS A 114 -16.72 2.40 3.88
CA LYS A 114 -17.03 2.69 2.47
C LYS A 114 -16.18 1.85 1.51
N ILE A 115 -14.92 1.60 1.86
CA ILE A 115 -14.02 0.74 1.08
C ILE A 115 -14.50 -0.71 1.13
N VAL A 116 -14.90 -1.23 2.30
CA VAL A 116 -15.44 -2.58 2.45
C VAL A 116 -16.70 -2.75 1.61
N ASP A 117 -17.65 -1.82 1.73
CA ASP A 117 -18.90 -1.83 0.95
C ASP A 117 -18.60 -1.81 -0.57
N GLY A 118 -17.67 -0.97 -1.00
CA GLY A 118 -17.29 -0.87 -2.42
C GLY A 118 -16.56 -2.12 -2.95
N ILE A 119 -15.77 -2.81 -2.13
CA ILE A 119 -15.19 -4.11 -2.49
C ILE A 119 -16.30 -5.14 -2.67
N GLU A 120 -17.27 -5.19 -1.75
CA GLU A 120 -18.42 -6.12 -1.86
C GLU A 120 -19.25 -5.85 -3.13
N GLU A 121 -19.53 -4.58 -3.45
CA GLU A 121 -20.22 -4.20 -4.69
C GLU A 121 -19.44 -4.62 -5.94
N TYR A 122 -18.12 -4.44 -5.93
CA TYR A 122 -17.26 -4.87 -7.03
C TYR A 122 -17.30 -6.38 -7.21
N MET A 123 -17.19 -7.14 -6.12
CA MET A 123 -17.26 -8.61 -6.15
C MET A 123 -18.60 -9.09 -6.75
N LYS A 124 -19.73 -8.55 -6.29
CA LYS A 124 -21.06 -8.87 -6.83
C LYS A 124 -21.16 -8.58 -8.33
N ARG A 125 -20.64 -7.44 -8.77
CA ARG A 125 -20.66 -7.03 -10.19
C ARG A 125 -19.78 -7.92 -11.07
N GLN A 126 -18.66 -8.40 -10.54
CA GLN A 126 -17.70 -9.22 -11.29
C GLN A 126 -17.92 -10.73 -11.13
N GLY A 127 -18.81 -11.16 -10.21
CA GLY A 127 -19.13 -12.56 -9.96
C GLY A 127 -18.11 -13.30 -9.10
N PHE A 128 -17.34 -12.58 -8.26
CA PHE A 128 -16.46 -13.19 -7.27
C PHE A 128 -17.23 -13.59 -6.01
N GLU A 129 -16.98 -14.79 -5.50
CA GLU A 129 -17.54 -15.27 -4.23
C GLU A 129 -16.70 -14.85 -3.02
N THR A 130 -15.38 -14.76 -3.21
CA THR A 130 -14.43 -14.42 -2.15
C THR A 130 -13.38 -13.42 -2.61
N VAL A 131 -12.83 -12.64 -1.66
CA VAL A 131 -11.69 -11.75 -1.93
C VAL A 131 -10.46 -12.54 -2.39
N ALA A 132 -10.31 -13.78 -1.91
CA ALA A 132 -9.17 -14.64 -2.28
C ALA A 132 -9.11 -14.92 -3.79
N GLU A 133 -10.25 -14.99 -4.47
CA GLU A 133 -10.32 -15.15 -5.93
C GLU A 133 -9.78 -13.95 -6.70
N MET A 134 -9.78 -12.77 -6.08
CA MET A 134 -9.28 -11.54 -6.69
C MET A 134 -7.77 -11.37 -6.52
N VAL A 135 -7.17 -12.06 -5.52
CA VAL A 135 -5.76 -11.84 -5.16
C VAL A 135 -4.83 -12.23 -6.30
N GLY A 136 -4.17 -11.25 -6.86
CA GLY A 136 -3.13 -11.47 -7.87
C GLY A 136 -3.62 -11.90 -9.25
N ILE A 137 -4.86 -11.58 -9.63
CA ILE A 137 -5.37 -11.90 -10.98
C ILE A 137 -4.51 -11.33 -12.10
N VAL A 138 -3.83 -10.19 -11.85
CA VAL A 138 -2.96 -9.54 -12.85
C VAL A 138 -1.51 -10.01 -12.77
N ARG A 139 -1.24 -11.08 -12.01
CA ARG A 139 0.10 -11.67 -11.93
C ARG A 139 0.36 -12.67 -13.03
#